data_8aec425de938a929c2298e082789f2c8
#
_entry.id   8aec425de938a929c2298e082789f2c8
#
_cell.length_a   1.000
_cell.length_b   1.000
_cell.length_c   1.000
_cell.angle_alpha   90.00
_cell.angle_beta   90.00
_cell.angle_gamma   90.00
#
_symmetry.space_group_name_H-M   'P 1'
#
loop_
_entity.id
_entity.type
_entity.pdbx_description
1 polymer ?
#
loop_
_entity_poly.entity_id
_entity_poly.type
_entity_poly.pdbx_seq_one_letter_code
_entity_poly.pdbx_strand_id
1 'polypeptide(L)'
;LSIVLPAPGDEASARSLAGLASRCVLVASALATLIAAAAWPWVSARFGSALAGWMLAVGVSILFLAQGQVCSYWLTRHRRFQAIASSSVVRALGIAVLQLVCGFVAGGGLGAAIGATIAGQGIAVAYLSWRARDARERQDTDPSLREVASRYRKMALVGVPNIVVDALRTSTIPMLIATYSVAALGQFNLAWLALQDR
;
A
#
# COMPACT_ATOMS: atom_id res chain seq x y z
N LEU A 1 -10.21 -1.70 -5.24
CA LEU A 1 -10.65 -2.89 -4.50
C LEU A 1 -11.89 -2.51 -3.69
N SER A 2 -13.04 -2.34 -4.35
CA SER A 2 -14.33 -2.44 -3.67
C SER A 2 -14.49 -3.90 -3.25
N ILE A 3 -13.80 -4.27 -2.17
CA ILE A 3 -14.09 -5.51 -1.47
C ILE A 3 -15.50 -5.29 -0.96
N VAL A 4 -16.45 -5.93 -1.61
CA VAL A 4 -17.79 -6.06 -1.08
C VAL A 4 -17.62 -6.86 0.21
N LEU A 5 -17.42 -6.12 1.30
CA LEU A 5 -17.46 -6.71 2.62
C LEU A 5 -18.81 -7.41 2.76
N PRO A 6 -18.86 -8.65 3.26
CA PRO A 6 -20.11 -9.39 3.40
C PRO A 6 -21.17 -8.54 4.10
N ALA A 7 -22.45 -8.81 3.78
CA ALA A 7 -23.59 -8.07 4.27
C ALA A 7 -23.55 -7.85 5.82
N PRO A 8 -24.12 -6.75 6.32
CA PRO A 8 -24.19 -6.52 7.76
C PRO A 8 -24.91 -7.72 8.42
N GLY A 9 -24.22 -8.43 9.30
CA GLY A 9 -24.71 -9.65 9.98
C GLY A 9 -23.72 -10.82 9.95
N ASP A 10 -22.77 -10.86 9.02
CA ASP A 10 -21.78 -11.94 8.89
C ASP A 10 -20.37 -11.43 9.30
N GLU A 11 -20.20 -11.10 10.59
CA GLU A 11 -18.92 -10.60 11.11
C GLU A 11 -17.83 -11.65 11.11
N ALA A 12 -18.19 -12.92 11.31
CA ALA A 12 -17.25 -14.03 11.29
C ALA A 12 -16.60 -14.20 9.91
N SER A 13 -17.40 -14.17 8.85
CA SER A 13 -16.90 -14.21 7.47
C SER A 13 -16.06 -12.97 7.13
N ALA A 14 -16.43 -11.78 7.62
CA ALA A 14 -15.66 -10.56 7.41
C ALA A 14 -14.29 -10.60 8.10
N ARG A 15 -14.20 -11.14 9.33
CA ARG A 15 -12.92 -11.34 10.03
C ARG A 15 -12.02 -12.32 9.29
N SER A 16 -12.57 -13.45 8.88
CA SER A 16 -11.83 -14.44 8.09
C SER A 16 -11.34 -13.88 6.76
N LEU A 17 -12.18 -13.08 6.07
CA LEU A 17 -11.81 -12.39 4.83
C LEU A 17 -10.67 -11.37 5.04
N ALA A 18 -10.74 -10.57 6.10
CA ALA A 18 -9.67 -9.63 6.45
C ALA A 18 -8.35 -10.35 6.81
N GLY A 19 -8.44 -11.51 7.47
CA GLY A 19 -7.31 -12.39 7.75
C GLY A 19 -6.69 -12.96 6.46
N LEU A 20 -7.53 -13.44 5.54
CA LEU A 20 -7.11 -13.92 4.23
C LEU A 20 -6.44 -12.80 3.42
N ALA A 21 -7.07 -11.62 3.35
CA ALA A 21 -6.51 -10.46 2.65
C ALA A 21 -5.12 -10.09 3.18
N SER A 22 -4.92 -10.06 4.50
CA SER A 22 -3.62 -9.78 5.10
C SER A 22 -2.55 -10.81 4.73
N ARG A 23 -2.92 -12.11 4.65
CA ARG A 23 -1.99 -13.17 4.19
C ARG A 23 -1.65 -13.02 2.71
N CYS A 24 -2.64 -12.70 1.87
CA CYS A 24 -2.39 -12.43 0.45
C CYS A 24 -1.46 -11.21 0.26
N VAL A 25 -1.61 -10.17 1.07
CA VAL A 25 -0.72 -9.00 1.07
C VAL A 25 0.71 -9.40 1.42
N LEU A 26 0.91 -10.23 2.46
CA LEU A 26 2.24 -10.74 2.83
C LEU A 26 2.89 -11.55 1.70
N VAL A 27 2.14 -12.46 1.09
CA VAL A 27 2.64 -13.25 -0.04
C VAL A 27 2.98 -12.36 -1.24
N ALA A 28 2.10 -11.42 -1.59
CA ALA A 28 2.32 -10.50 -2.71
C ALA A 28 3.53 -9.59 -2.48
N SER A 29 3.72 -9.07 -1.25
CA SER A 29 4.88 -8.25 -0.92
C SER A 29 6.18 -9.08 -0.94
N ALA A 30 6.16 -10.32 -0.45
CA ALA A 30 7.31 -11.22 -0.53
C ALA A 30 7.68 -11.54 -1.98
N LEU A 31 6.68 -11.85 -2.83
CA LEU A 31 6.91 -12.07 -4.26
C LEU A 31 7.49 -10.83 -4.95
N ALA A 32 6.95 -9.64 -4.66
CA ALA A 32 7.48 -8.39 -5.20
C ALA A 32 8.93 -8.15 -4.78
N THR A 33 9.28 -8.44 -3.52
CA THR A 33 10.66 -8.35 -3.04
C THR A 33 11.57 -9.36 -3.75
N LEU A 34 11.12 -10.59 -3.94
CA LEU A 34 11.87 -11.63 -4.67
C LEU A 34 12.10 -11.24 -6.13
N ILE A 35 11.08 -10.71 -6.81
CA ILE A 35 11.21 -10.22 -8.19
C ILE A 35 12.21 -9.06 -8.24
N ALA A 36 12.14 -8.12 -7.30
CA ALA A 36 13.08 -7.01 -7.21
C ALA A 36 14.52 -7.50 -6.95
N ALA A 37 14.68 -8.50 -6.08
CA ALA A 37 15.98 -9.11 -5.82
C ALA A 37 16.54 -9.85 -7.06
N ALA A 38 15.71 -10.57 -7.78
CA ALA A 38 16.09 -11.25 -9.02
C ALA A 38 16.48 -10.25 -10.14
N ALA A 39 15.80 -9.10 -10.19
CA ALA A 39 16.11 -8.04 -11.15
C ALA A 39 17.34 -7.18 -10.75
N TRP A 40 17.83 -7.32 -9.52
CA TRP A 40 18.94 -6.54 -8.97
C TRP A 40 20.16 -6.44 -9.89
N PRO A 41 20.75 -7.57 -10.40
CA PRO A 41 21.96 -7.50 -11.20
C PRO A 41 21.76 -6.70 -12.50
N TRP A 42 20.60 -6.85 -13.11
CA TRP A 42 20.26 -6.13 -14.34
C TRP A 42 20.07 -4.63 -14.09
N VAL A 43 19.35 -4.27 -13.02
CA VAL A 43 19.08 -2.87 -12.67
C VAL A 43 20.35 -2.17 -12.18
N SER A 44 21.17 -2.84 -11.36
CA SER A 44 22.42 -2.27 -10.87
C SER A 44 23.41 -1.97 -11.99
N ALA A 45 23.46 -2.83 -13.01
CA ALA A 45 24.30 -2.61 -14.19
C ALA A 45 23.84 -1.44 -15.06
N ARG A 46 22.53 -1.16 -15.10
CA ARG A 46 21.96 -0.12 -15.97
C ARG A 46 21.77 1.24 -15.31
N PHE A 47 21.43 1.25 -14.02
CA PHE A 47 21.02 2.45 -13.29
C PHE A 47 21.86 2.73 -12.02
N GLY A 48 22.86 1.90 -11.75
CA GLY A 48 23.73 2.03 -10.59
C GLY A 48 23.19 1.32 -9.32
N SER A 49 24.13 0.99 -8.44
CA SER A 49 23.85 0.20 -7.23
C SER A 49 22.97 0.93 -6.21
N ALA A 50 23.04 2.26 -6.14
CA ALA A 50 22.24 3.06 -5.22
C ALA A 50 20.74 2.96 -5.53
N LEU A 51 20.34 3.05 -6.80
CA LEU A 51 18.94 2.90 -7.21
C LEU A 51 18.45 1.47 -7.06
N ALA A 52 19.29 0.50 -7.38
CA ALA A 52 18.99 -0.92 -7.21
C ALA A 52 18.68 -1.25 -5.74
N GLY A 53 19.40 -0.64 -4.76
CA GLY A 53 19.14 -0.80 -3.33
C GLY A 53 17.72 -0.43 -2.92
N TRP A 54 17.18 0.62 -3.49
CA TRP A 54 15.82 1.06 -3.20
C TRP A 54 14.74 0.19 -3.83
N MET A 55 15.05 -0.63 -4.83
CA MET A 55 14.08 -1.59 -5.38
C MET A 55 13.64 -2.63 -4.36
N LEU A 56 14.51 -3.03 -3.43
CA LEU A 56 14.13 -3.95 -2.36
C LEU A 56 13.09 -3.35 -1.41
N ALA A 57 13.08 -2.02 -1.28
CA ALA A 57 12.09 -1.31 -0.49
C ALA A 57 10.68 -1.32 -1.11
N VAL A 58 10.55 -1.67 -2.40
CA VAL A 58 9.25 -1.75 -3.10
C VAL A 58 8.33 -2.78 -2.42
N GLY A 59 8.85 -3.95 -2.05
CA GLY A 59 8.06 -4.97 -1.37
C GLY A 59 7.53 -4.48 -0.01
N VAL A 60 8.36 -3.78 0.76
CA VAL A 60 7.97 -3.17 2.04
C VAL A 60 6.91 -2.08 1.83
N SER A 61 7.07 -1.26 0.79
CA SER A 61 6.09 -0.23 0.44
C SER A 61 4.74 -0.83 0.07
N ILE A 62 4.74 -1.90 -0.75
CA ILE A 62 3.52 -2.64 -1.11
C ILE A 62 2.86 -3.22 0.15
N LEU A 63 3.65 -3.80 1.06
CA LEU A 63 3.14 -4.33 2.31
C LEU A 63 2.41 -3.26 3.12
N PHE A 64 3.04 -2.11 3.34
CA PHE A 64 2.44 -1.03 4.13
C PHE A 64 1.20 -0.45 3.45
N LEU A 65 1.25 -0.17 2.15
CA LEU A 65 0.11 0.36 1.42
C LEU A 65 -1.09 -0.60 1.45
N ALA A 66 -0.87 -1.86 1.10
CA ALA A 66 -1.94 -2.85 1.03
C ALA A 66 -2.50 -3.21 2.41
N GLN A 67 -1.63 -3.34 3.43
CA GLN A 67 -2.07 -3.58 4.80
C GLN A 67 -2.86 -2.39 5.36
N GLY A 68 -2.44 -1.16 5.05
CA GLY A 68 -3.18 0.05 5.39
C GLY A 68 -4.59 0.05 4.77
N GLN A 69 -4.72 -0.37 3.52
CA GLN A 69 -6.03 -0.52 2.86
C GLN A 69 -6.92 -1.55 3.56
N VAL A 70 -6.39 -2.73 3.89
CA VAL A 70 -7.14 -3.77 4.62
C VAL A 70 -7.66 -3.24 5.96
N CYS A 71 -6.80 -2.53 6.73
CA CYS A 71 -7.21 -1.94 8.00
C CYS A 71 -8.25 -0.83 7.80
N SER A 72 -8.10 0.01 6.76
CA SER A 72 -9.06 1.08 6.46
C SER A 72 -10.44 0.53 6.10
N TYR A 73 -10.52 -0.51 5.28
CA TYR A 73 -11.79 -1.17 4.97
C TYR A 73 -12.45 -1.77 6.21
N TRP A 74 -11.65 -2.39 7.08
CA TRP A 74 -12.13 -2.93 8.34
C TRP A 74 -12.73 -1.85 9.24
N LEU A 75 -12.01 -0.74 9.41
CA LEU A 75 -12.47 0.40 10.23
C LEU A 75 -13.69 1.11 9.62
N THR A 76 -13.76 1.19 8.27
CA THR A 76 -14.93 1.72 7.56
C THR A 76 -16.17 0.90 7.84
N ARG A 77 -16.06 -0.43 7.83
CA ARG A 77 -17.17 -1.32 8.20
C ARG A 77 -17.71 -1.04 9.61
N HIS A 78 -16.80 -0.77 10.55
CA HIS A 78 -17.14 -0.45 11.94
C HIS A 78 -17.45 1.04 12.16
N ARG A 79 -17.60 1.83 11.09
CA ARG A 79 -17.87 3.29 11.11
C ARG A 79 -16.88 4.10 11.94
N ARG A 80 -15.65 3.60 12.13
CA ARG A 80 -14.59 4.29 12.87
C ARG A 80 -13.83 5.27 11.99
N PHE A 81 -14.54 6.20 11.35
CA PHE A 81 -13.97 7.17 10.39
C PHE A 81 -12.92 8.08 11.01
N GLN A 82 -13.04 8.40 12.30
CA GLN A 82 -12.03 9.20 13.01
C GLN A 82 -10.66 8.51 13.03
N ALA A 83 -10.62 7.19 13.21
CA ALA A 83 -9.36 6.44 13.18
C ALA A 83 -8.70 6.48 11.81
N ILE A 84 -9.49 6.47 10.73
CA ILE A 84 -8.99 6.58 9.35
C ILE A 84 -8.47 8.00 9.10
N ALA A 85 -9.24 9.03 9.47
CA ALA A 85 -8.84 10.42 9.31
C ALA A 85 -7.56 10.73 10.11
N SER A 86 -7.49 10.32 11.38
CA SER A 86 -6.30 10.51 12.21
C SER A 86 -5.08 9.77 11.65
N SER A 87 -5.25 8.58 11.07
CA SER A 87 -4.13 7.86 10.44
C SER A 87 -3.57 8.60 9.22
N SER A 88 -4.41 9.27 8.46
CA SER A 88 -3.99 10.10 7.33
C SER A 88 -3.17 11.30 7.79
N VAL A 89 -3.58 11.94 8.89
CA VAL A 89 -2.82 13.03 9.53
C VAL A 89 -1.49 12.51 10.08
N VAL A 90 -1.50 11.38 10.81
CA VAL A 90 -0.28 10.74 11.34
C VAL A 90 0.69 10.40 10.22
N ARG A 91 0.19 9.88 9.09
CA ARG A 91 1.00 9.58 7.91
C ARG A 91 1.63 10.84 7.34
N ALA A 92 0.84 11.88 7.10
CA ALA A 92 1.32 13.14 6.51
C ALA A 92 2.36 13.82 7.41
N LEU A 93 2.06 13.95 8.69
CA LEU A 93 2.99 14.54 9.67
C LEU A 93 4.24 13.67 9.84
N GLY A 94 4.08 12.35 9.92
CA GLY A 94 5.20 11.41 10.05
C GLY A 94 6.16 11.53 8.86
N ILE A 95 5.65 11.56 7.64
CA ILE A 95 6.46 11.75 6.43
C ILE A 95 7.15 13.11 6.46
N ALA A 96 6.41 14.20 6.73
CA ALA A 96 6.96 15.55 6.73
C ALA A 96 8.08 15.71 7.79
N VAL A 97 7.83 15.28 9.01
CA VAL A 97 8.83 15.35 10.10
C VAL A 97 10.07 14.51 9.77
N LEU A 98 9.89 13.28 9.30
CA LEU A 98 11.01 12.42 8.92
C LEU A 98 11.80 12.97 7.74
N GLN A 99 11.14 13.55 6.73
CA GLN A 99 11.83 14.21 5.62
C GLN A 99 12.63 15.42 6.08
N LEU A 100 12.08 16.25 6.96
CA LEU A 100 12.82 17.39 7.54
C LEU A 100 14.02 16.91 8.36
N VAL A 101 13.82 15.96 9.25
CA VAL A 101 14.92 15.41 10.08
C VAL A 101 16.01 14.80 9.21
N CYS A 102 15.66 13.95 8.26
CA CYS A 102 16.62 13.34 7.35
C CYS A 102 17.30 14.39 6.43
N GLY A 103 16.56 15.43 6.02
CA GLY A 103 17.11 16.53 5.25
C GLY A 103 18.20 17.31 6.01
N PHE A 104 17.95 17.61 7.28
CA PHE A 104 18.91 18.35 8.12
C PHE A 104 20.09 17.49 8.59
N VAL A 105 19.83 16.22 8.96
CA VAL A 105 20.86 15.37 9.60
C VAL A 105 21.69 14.62 8.55
N ALA A 106 21.07 14.12 7.48
CA ALA A 106 21.72 13.30 6.45
C ALA A 106 22.14 14.08 5.19
N GLY A 107 22.06 15.41 5.22
CA GLY A 107 22.42 16.26 4.10
C GLY A 107 21.45 16.20 2.92
N GLY A 108 20.29 15.62 3.10
CA GLY A 108 19.21 15.51 2.10
C GLY A 108 19.63 14.70 0.88
N GLY A 109 18.84 13.77 0.46
CA GLY A 109 19.08 12.99 -0.76
C GLY A 109 17.84 12.20 -1.11
N LEU A 110 17.79 11.68 -2.35
CA LEU A 110 16.67 10.87 -2.81
C LEU A 110 16.40 9.68 -1.88
N GLY A 111 17.45 9.05 -1.36
CA GLY A 111 17.35 7.94 -0.42
C GLY A 111 16.70 8.32 0.90
N ALA A 112 17.06 9.48 1.47
CA ALA A 112 16.46 9.99 2.70
C ALA A 112 14.96 10.26 2.52
N ALA A 113 14.56 10.86 1.39
CA ALA A 113 13.17 11.12 1.08
C ALA A 113 12.34 9.82 0.91
N ILE A 114 12.88 8.82 0.21
CA ILE A 114 12.23 7.51 0.04
C ILE A 114 12.11 6.80 1.40
N GLY A 115 13.21 6.75 2.17
CA GLY A 115 13.22 6.12 3.50
C GLY A 115 12.22 6.76 4.45
N ALA A 116 12.16 8.09 4.50
CA ALA A 116 11.20 8.85 5.30
C ALA A 116 9.74 8.55 4.90
N THR A 117 9.48 8.44 3.60
CA THR A 117 8.14 8.10 3.09
C THR A 117 7.71 6.69 3.55
N ILE A 118 8.60 5.70 3.40
CA ILE A 118 8.33 4.32 3.82
C ILE A 118 8.11 4.24 5.32
N ALA A 119 8.97 4.90 6.12
CA ALA A 119 8.85 4.92 7.56
C ALA A 119 7.55 5.61 8.02
N GLY A 120 7.18 6.73 7.43
CA GLY A 120 5.91 7.42 7.72
C GLY A 120 4.68 6.57 7.39
N GLN A 121 4.71 5.82 6.28
CA GLN A 121 3.68 4.85 5.96
C GLN A 121 3.62 3.71 6.99
N GLY A 122 4.77 3.20 7.42
CA GLY A 122 4.87 2.17 8.46
C GLY A 122 4.25 2.61 9.78
N ILE A 123 4.54 3.84 10.23
CA ILE A 123 3.95 4.44 11.43
C ILE A 123 2.42 4.51 11.31
N ALA A 124 1.89 4.98 10.19
CA ALA A 124 0.45 5.07 9.97
C ALA A 124 -0.22 3.70 9.97
N VAL A 125 0.40 2.69 9.35
CA VAL A 125 -0.12 1.32 9.33
C VAL A 125 -0.06 0.69 10.72
N ALA A 126 1.00 0.92 11.49
CA ALA A 126 1.11 0.46 12.87
C ALA A 126 -0.01 1.06 13.73
N TYR A 127 -0.26 2.36 13.59
CA TYR A 127 -1.37 3.05 14.26
C TYR A 127 -2.74 2.46 13.87
N LEU A 128 -3.00 2.28 12.58
CA LEU A 128 -4.24 1.66 12.09
C LEU A 128 -4.42 0.23 12.59
N SER A 129 -3.35 -0.56 12.56
CA SER A 129 -3.36 -1.95 13.02
C SER A 129 -3.65 -2.05 14.51
N TRP A 130 -3.08 -1.14 15.30
CA TRP A 130 -3.37 -1.04 16.73
C TRP A 130 -4.84 -0.71 16.98
N ARG A 131 -5.39 0.28 16.27
CA ARG A 131 -6.82 0.67 16.37
C ARG A 131 -7.78 -0.40 15.89
N ALA A 132 -7.33 -1.30 15.02
CA ALA A 132 -8.13 -2.40 14.47
C ALA A 132 -8.04 -3.68 15.33
N ARG A 133 -7.11 -3.78 16.28
CA ARG A 133 -6.85 -5.01 17.05
C ARG A 133 -8.09 -5.50 17.80
N ASP A 134 -8.71 -4.61 18.58
CA ASP A 134 -9.85 -4.96 19.45
C ASP A 134 -11.05 -5.54 18.68
N ALA A 135 -11.18 -5.16 17.40
CA ALA A 135 -12.30 -5.60 16.56
C ALA A 135 -11.93 -6.80 15.67
N ARG A 136 -10.68 -7.26 15.71
CA ARG A 136 -10.13 -8.25 14.78
C ARG A 136 -9.72 -9.57 15.42
N GLU A 137 -9.95 -9.73 16.72
CA GLU A 137 -9.68 -10.99 17.40
C GLU A 137 -10.51 -12.11 16.77
N ARG A 138 -9.79 -13.15 16.31
CA ARG A 138 -10.40 -14.31 15.70
C ARG A 138 -11.09 -15.14 16.79
N GLN A 139 -12.34 -15.50 16.55
CA GLN A 139 -13.09 -16.44 17.39
C GLN A 139 -13.00 -17.85 16.79
N ASP A 140 -13.07 -18.87 17.64
CA ASP A 140 -13.02 -20.29 17.21
C ASP A 140 -14.18 -20.68 16.29
N THR A 141 -15.26 -19.90 16.30
CA THR A 141 -16.43 -20.05 15.42
C THR A 141 -16.27 -19.45 14.04
N ASP A 142 -15.15 -18.78 13.75
CA ASP A 142 -14.93 -18.15 12.44
C ASP A 142 -14.75 -19.21 11.34
N PRO A 143 -15.38 -19.05 10.16
CA PRO A 143 -15.27 -19.99 9.05
C PRO A 143 -13.82 -20.14 8.60
N SER A 144 -13.48 -21.34 8.08
CA SER A 144 -12.13 -21.63 7.64
C SER A 144 -11.72 -20.70 6.48
N LEU A 145 -10.42 -20.31 6.45
CA LEU A 145 -9.89 -19.44 5.40
C LEU A 145 -10.09 -20.05 4.00
N ARG A 146 -10.06 -21.39 3.90
CA ARG A 146 -10.25 -22.11 2.64
C ARG A 146 -11.68 -22.00 2.12
N GLU A 147 -12.64 -22.06 3.02
CA GLU A 147 -14.06 -21.92 2.69
C GLU A 147 -14.37 -20.50 2.21
N VAL A 148 -13.88 -19.50 2.93
CA VAL A 148 -14.00 -18.08 2.53
C VAL A 148 -13.31 -17.83 1.19
N ALA A 149 -12.12 -18.36 0.98
CA ALA A 149 -11.38 -18.22 -0.28
C ALA A 149 -12.16 -18.84 -1.46
N SER A 150 -12.78 -20.01 -1.27
CA SER A 150 -13.56 -20.67 -2.32
C SER A 150 -14.82 -19.87 -2.66
N ARG A 151 -15.52 -19.36 -1.65
CA ARG A 151 -16.75 -18.57 -1.82
C ARG A 151 -16.50 -17.26 -2.57
N TYR A 152 -15.40 -16.57 -2.29
CA TYR A 152 -15.08 -15.28 -2.89
C TYR A 152 -14.12 -15.35 -4.09
N ARG A 153 -13.76 -16.57 -4.54
CA ARG A 153 -12.84 -16.79 -5.67
C ARG A 153 -13.28 -16.08 -6.96
N LYS A 154 -14.58 -16.10 -7.26
CA LYS A 154 -15.11 -15.45 -8.47
C LYS A 154 -14.94 -13.93 -8.42
N MET A 155 -15.13 -13.30 -7.26
CA MET A 155 -14.91 -11.86 -7.07
C MET A 155 -13.44 -11.48 -7.24
N ALA A 156 -12.52 -12.29 -6.72
CA ALA A 156 -11.09 -12.06 -6.89
C ALA A 156 -10.68 -12.16 -8.37
N LEU A 157 -11.19 -13.15 -9.12
CA LEU A 157 -10.89 -13.36 -10.53
C LEU A 157 -11.36 -12.20 -11.42
N VAL A 158 -12.45 -11.52 -11.07
CA VAL A 158 -12.93 -10.34 -11.81
C VAL A 158 -12.27 -9.05 -11.34
N GLY A 159 -12.04 -8.93 -10.02
CA GLY A 159 -11.48 -7.72 -9.42
C GLY A 159 -10.01 -7.50 -9.74
N VAL A 160 -9.20 -8.56 -9.75
CA VAL A 160 -7.74 -8.46 -9.98
C VAL A 160 -7.41 -7.90 -11.37
N PRO A 161 -7.99 -8.41 -12.49
CA PRO A 161 -7.73 -7.83 -13.81
C PRO A 161 -8.10 -6.35 -13.89
N ASN A 162 -9.20 -5.95 -13.27
CA ASN A 162 -9.66 -4.56 -13.29
C ASN A 162 -8.66 -3.62 -12.60
N ILE A 163 -8.09 -4.05 -11.47
CA ILE A 163 -7.06 -3.29 -10.74
C ILE A 163 -5.77 -3.20 -11.56
N VAL A 164 -5.37 -4.29 -12.22
CA VAL A 164 -4.18 -4.30 -13.08
C VAL A 164 -4.36 -3.34 -14.25
N VAL A 165 -5.51 -3.34 -14.90
CA VAL A 165 -5.82 -2.42 -15.99
C VAL A 165 -5.81 -0.97 -15.51
N ASP A 166 -6.39 -0.68 -14.34
CA ASP A 166 -6.39 0.67 -13.76
C ASP A 166 -4.98 1.13 -13.37
N ALA A 167 -4.19 0.24 -12.77
CA ALA A 167 -2.79 0.50 -12.45
C ALA A 167 -1.95 0.76 -13.72
N LEU A 168 -2.12 -0.03 -14.76
CA LEU A 168 -1.45 0.18 -16.04
C LEU A 168 -1.85 1.53 -16.65
N ARG A 169 -3.14 1.85 -16.69
CA ARG A 169 -3.65 3.13 -17.18
C ARG A 169 -3.03 4.30 -16.42
N THR A 170 -3.02 4.24 -15.09
CA THR A 170 -2.50 5.32 -14.25
C THR A 170 -0.99 5.47 -14.38
N SER A 171 -0.25 4.38 -14.60
CA SER A 171 1.21 4.38 -14.71
C SER A 171 1.71 4.72 -16.12
N THR A 172 0.93 4.43 -17.16
CA THR A 172 1.35 4.61 -18.56
C THR A 172 1.57 6.08 -18.91
N ILE A 173 0.70 6.97 -18.46
CA ILE A 173 0.81 8.40 -18.77
C ILE A 173 2.08 9.02 -18.16
N PRO A 174 2.37 8.88 -16.85
CA PRO A 174 3.62 9.36 -16.26
C PRO A 174 4.86 8.75 -16.92
N MET A 175 4.81 7.46 -17.26
CA MET A 175 5.92 6.76 -17.91
C MET A 175 6.22 7.31 -19.30
N LEU A 176 5.20 7.58 -20.11
CA LEU A 176 5.36 8.20 -21.42
C LEU A 176 5.92 9.61 -21.30
N ILE A 177 5.44 10.42 -20.37
CA ILE A 177 5.95 11.78 -20.16
C ILE A 177 7.40 11.74 -19.69
N ALA A 178 7.77 10.79 -18.82
CA ALA A 178 9.15 10.63 -18.35
C ALA A 178 10.14 10.29 -19.47
N THR A 179 9.71 9.61 -20.54
CA THR A 179 10.56 9.31 -21.69
C THR A 179 10.89 10.55 -22.53
N TYR A 180 10.06 11.58 -22.47
CA TYR A 180 10.30 12.83 -23.20
C TYR A 180 11.05 13.87 -22.36
N SER A 181 10.65 14.10 -21.11
CA SER A 181 11.30 15.07 -20.23
C SER A 181 10.91 14.86 -18.76
N VAL A 182 11.92 14.80 -17.90
CA VAL A 182 11.73 14.73 -16.44
C VAL A 182 11.06 16.00 -15.89
N ALA A 183 11.36 17.16 -16.47
CA ALA A 183 10.74 18.44 -16.09
C ALA A 183 9.25 18.46 -16.42
N ALA A 184 8.87 17.97 -17.59
CA ALA A 184 7.46 17.84 -17.97
C ALA A 184 6.70 16.87 -17.06
N LEU A 185 7.34 15.79 -16.61
CA LEU A 185 6.76 14.87 -15.63
C LEU A 185 6.49 15.57 -14.28
N GLY A 186 7.41 16.41 -13.82
CA GLY A 186 7.22 17.18 -12.59
C GLY A 186 6.00 18.13 -12.67
N GLN A 187 5.87 18.85 -13.77
CA GLN A 187 4.73 19.74 -14.01
C GLN A 187 3.41 18.96 -14.13
N PHE A 188 3.43 17.83 -14.82
CA PHE A 188 2.25 16.96 -14.92
C PHE A 188 1.81 16.45 -13.55
N ASN A 189 2.73 16.00 -12.71
CA ASN A 189 2.40 15.51 -11.37
C ASN A 189 1.83 16.62 -10.48
N LEU A 190 2.32 17.86 -10.57
CA LEU A 190 1.75 19.01 -9.86
C LEU A 190 0.34 19.31 -10.33
N ALA A 191 0.10 19.32 -11.64
CA ALA A 191 -1.23 19.54 -12.21
C ALA A 191 -2.20 18.41 -11.83
N TRP A 192 -1.73 17.16 -11.83
CA TRP A 192 -2.52 16.01 -11.45
C TRP A 192 -2.95 16.05 -9.97
N LEU A 193 -2.02 16.40 -9.07
CA LEU A 193 -2.31 16.59 -7.64
C LEU A 193 -3.39 17.67 -7.43
N ALA A 194 -3.28 18.80 -8.13
CA ALA A 194 -4.25 19.89 -8.03
C ALA A 194 -5.66 19.52 -8.54
N LEU A 195 -5.74 18.53 -9.47
CA LEU A 195 -7.01 18.03 -10.00
C LEU A 195 -7.63 16.94 -9.12
N GLN A 196 -6.82 16.19 -8.36
CA GLN A 196 -7.29 15.10 -7.52
C GLN A 196 -7.96 15.58 -6.22
N ASP A 197 -7.66 16.80 -5.77
CA ASP A 197 -8.22 17.41 -4.56
C ASP A 197 -9.59 18.11 -4.78
N ARG A 198 -10.18 17.97 -5.96
CA ARG A 198 -11.54 18.47 -6.27
C ARG A 198 -12.54 17.32 -6.38
#